data_a28cdb93535d82fc8183ba9f7284f0af
#
_entry.id   a28cdb93535d82fc8183ba9f7284f0af
#
_cell.length_a   1.000
_cell.length_b   1.000
_cell.length_c   1.000
_cell.angle_alpha   90.00
_cell.angle_beta   90.00
_cell.angle_gamma   90.00
#
_symmetry.space_group_name_H-M   'P 1'
#
loop_
_entity.id
_entity.type
_entity.pdbx_description
1 polymer ?
#
loop_
_entity_poly.entity_id
_entity_poly.type
_entity_poly.pdbx_seq_one_letter_code
_entity_poly.pdbx_strand_id
1 'polypeptide(L)'
;MAFSQQPERMLLFIQALQMQRTDLQVLLLTTVIICTSMKASASDSIEFARDVLIVDTHIDVPYRVYRHPEIDVTVSDETGDFDLPRMQAGGLNAAFMSIFIPASVDEAGGAKALADDLINLVHGIVAIAPEKLAIATCVADIYRHQKAGLASLPMGIENGAPIEGNLDNVSYFREKGIRYITLAHSKSNHISDSSYDTNEHWGGLSDFGKQLIPAMNDQGIMVDISHLSDAAAWQVLEVSKTPVIASHSALRHFVPGFHRNMTDEMVKAVGKNGGVVQINFGSSFVTAKARTWMNELIAEIKAYKEENQLDDKDPTLTDFRKQWAVQHPFPFAGLSDVLDHIGRVVDLAGIDHVGIGSDYDGVGKTLPVDLKDVS
;
A
#
# COMPACT_ATOMS: atom_id res chain seq x y z
N MET A 1 -65.46 -35.88 -40.20
CA MET A 1 -64.91 -34.80 -41.03
C MET A 1 -63.94 -33.99 -40.16
N ALA A 2 -62.80 -33.64 -40.71
CA ALA A 2 -61.75 -32.75 -40.14
C ALA A 2 -60.69 -33.43 -39.27
N PHE A 3 -59.79 -34.15 -39.94
CA PHE A 3 -58.41 -34.34 -39.48
C PHE A 3 -57.50 -34.21 -40.73
N SER A 4 -57.13 -33.00 -41.06
CA SER A 4 -56.10 -32.77 -42.07
C SER A 4 -55.58 -31.29 -42.04
N GLN A 5 -54.91 -30.84 -40.97
CA GLN A 5 -54.11 -29.64 -40.98
C GLN A 5 -53.06 -29.62 -39.82
N GLN A 6 -52.33 -30.68 -39.61
CA GLN A 6 -51.32 -30.74 -38.56
C GLN A 6 -49.85 -30.96 -39.01
N PRO A 7 -49.46 -31.27 -40.23
CA PRO A 7 -48.04 -31.47 -40.55
C PRO A 7 -47.26 -30.13 -40.72
N GLU A 8 -47.88 -29.05 -41.21
CA GLU A 8 -47.15 -27.79 -41.46
C GLU A 8 -46.81 -27.02 -40.20
N ARG A 9 -47.64 -27.07 -39.15
CA ARG A 9 -47.35 -26.44 -37.89
C ARG A 9 -46.22 -27.15 -37.11
N MET A 10 -46.12 -28.46 -37.27
CA MET A 10 -45.07 -29.26 -36.66
C MET A 10 -43.73 -29.04 -37.36
N LEU A 11 -43.73 -28.82 -38.67
CA LEU A 11 -42.53 -28.52 -39.45
C LEU A 11 -41.95 -27.13 -39.10
N LEU A 12 -42.82 -26.11 -38.95
CA LEU A 12 -42.43 -24.76 -38.49
C LEU A 12 -41.93 -24.76 -37.06
N PHE A 13 -42.48 -25.58 -36.16
CA PHE A 13 -42.00 -25.70 -34.80
C PHE A 13 -40.61 -26.38 -34.70
N ILE A 14 -40.38 -27.40 -35.53
CA ILE A 14 -39.07 -28.06 -35.64
C ILE A 14 -38.02 -27.14 -36.27
N GLN A 15 -38.40 -26.35 -37.28
CA GLN A 15 -37.50 -25.34 -37.88
C GLN A 15 -37.17 -24.21 -36.91
N ALA A 16 -38.12 -23.73 -36.10
CA ALA A 16 -37.90 -22.74 -35.08
C ALA A 16 -37.00 -23.28 -33.93
N LEU A 17 -37.15 -24.53 -33.53
CA LEU A 17 -36.28 -25.20 -32.55
C LEU A 17 -34.86 -25.46 -33.08
N GLN A 18 -34.72 -25.71 -34.39
CA GLN A 18 -33.41 -25.86 -35.03
C GLN A 18 -32.70 -24.52 -35.20
N MET A 19 -33.39 -23.42 -35.52
CA MET A 19 -32.84 -22.07 -35.54
C MET A 19 -32.38 -21.61 -34.14
N GLN A 20 -33.18 -21.85 -33.10
CA GLN A 20 -32.75 -21.55 -31.72
C GLN A 20 -31.53 -22.36 -31.27
N ARG A 21 -31.37 -23.60 -31.71
CA ARG A 21 -30.19 -24.42 -31.41
C ARG A 21 -28.92 -23.94 -32.13
N THR A 22 -29.04 -23.52 -33.40
CA THR A 22 -27.92 -22.96 -34.17
C THR A 22 -27.49 -21.60 -33.63
N ASP A 23 -28.43 -20.73 -33.25
CA ASP A 23 -28.11 -19.42 -32.65
C ASP A 23 -27.49 -19.58 -31.26
N LEU A 24 -27.95 -20.56 -30.47
CA LEU A 24 -27.35 -20.83 -29.14
C LEU A 24 -25.95 -21.46 -29.27
N GLN A 25 -25.71 -22.29 -30.29
CA GLN A 25 -24.38 -22.86 -30.55
C GLN A 25 -23.40 -21.80 -31.11
N VAL A 26 -23.86 -20.90 -31.96
CA VAL A 26 -23.08 -19.79 -32.46
C VAL A 26 -22.76 -18.77 -31.31
N LEU A 27 -23.73 -18.49 -30.43
CA LEU A 27 -23.53 -17.65 -29.25
C LEU A 27 -22.58 -18.32 -28.24
N LEU A 28 -22.68 -19.62 -27.99
CA LEU A 28 -21.73 -20.35 -27.15
C LEU A 28 -20.35 -20.46 -27.80
N LEU A 29 -20.21 -20.65 -29.10
CA LEU A 29 -18.91 -20.64 -29.78
C LEU A 29 -18.28 -19.23 -29.77
N THR A 30 -19.07 -18.19 -30.03
CA THR A 30 -18.55 -16.81 -29.94
C THR A 30 -18.17 -16.41 -28.51
N THR A 31 -18.95 -16.82 -27.51
CA THR A 31 -18.59 -16.57 -26.09
C THR A 31 -17.36 -17.38 -25.67
N VAL A 32 -17.21 -18.61 -26.12
CA VAL A 32 -16.00 -19.44 -25.87
C VAL A 32 -14.78 -18.87 -26.61
N ILE A 33 -14.94 -18.38 -27.84
CA ILE A 33 -13.82 -17.75 -28.61
C ILE A 33 -13.41 -16.42 -28.00
N ILE A 34 -14.34 -15.63 -27.40
CA ILE A 34 -14.02 -14.39 -26.68
C ILE A 34 -13.35 -14.69 -25.34
N CYS A 35 -13.68 -15.79 -24.66
CA CYS A 35 -13.02 -16.20 -23.41
C CYS A 35 -11.67 -16.92 -23.61
N THR A 36 -11.29 -17.34 -24.81
CA THR A 36 -10.06 -18.13 -25.04
C THR A 36 -8.87 -17.34 -25.58
N SER A 37 -8.94 -16.01 -25.71
CA SER A 37 -7.87 -15.24 -26.33
C SER A 37 -7.56 -13.86 -25.74
N MET A 38 -7.47 -13.76 -24.42
CA MET A 38 -6.72 -12.65 -23.80
C MET A 38 -5.71 -13.20 -22.78
N LYS A 39 -4.78 -14.02 -23.22
CA LYS A 39 -3.46 -13.99 -22.61
C LYS A 39 -2.75 -12.80 -23.26
N ALA A 40 -2.83 -11.64 -22.62
CA ALA A 40 -1.94 -10.54 -22.97
C ALA A 40 -0.51 -11.10 -22.98
N SER A 41 0.26 -10.82 -24.01
CA SER A 41 1.68 -11.18 -23.99
C SER A 41 2.38 -10.32 -22.95
N ALA A 42 3.54 -10.75 -22.43
CA ALA A 42 4.31 -9.91 -21.52
C ALA A 42 4.65 -8.55 -22.15
N SER A 43 4.80 -8.48 -23.48
CA SER A 43 5.00 -7.23 -24.22
C SER A 43 3.77 -6.31 -24.15
N ASP A 44 2.55 -6.85 -24.24
CA ASP A 44 1.31 -6.07 -24.18
C ASP A 44 1.09 -5.49 -22.79
N SER A 45 1.47 -6.23 -21.73
CA SER A 45 1.37 -5.78 -20.34
C SER A 45 2.35 -4.64 -20.04
N ILE A 46 3.59 -4.73 -20.55
CA ILE A 46 4.60 -3.66 -20.40
C ILE A 46 4.19 -2.41 -21.18
N GLU A 47 3.66 -2.56 -22.40
CA GLU A 47 3.17 -1.43 -23.20
C GLU A 47 2.00 -0.76 -22.47
N PHE A 48 1.05 -1.52 -21.96
CA PHE A 48 -0.05 -1.00 -21.15
C PHE A 48 0.43 -0.25 -19.91
N ALA A 49 1.38 -0.80 -19.14
CA ALA A 49 1.92 -0.15 -17.94
C ALA A 49 2.59 1.20 -18.25
N ARG A 50 3.17 1.37 -19.45
CA ARG A 50 3.77 2.64 -19.90
C ARG A 50 2.74 3.69 -20.35
N ASP A 51 1.57 3.23 -20.79
CA ASP A 51 0.51 4.12 -21.29
C ASP A 51 -0.38 4.67 -20.17
N VAL A 52 -0.45 4.00 -19.03
CA VAL A 52 -1.25 4.42 -17.86
C VAL A 52 -0.39 5.18 -16.85
N LEU A 53 -1.03 6.03 -16.05
CA LEU A 53 -0.36 6.69 -14.93
C LEU A 53 -0.40 5.76 -13.70
N ILE A 54 0.76 5.24 -13.29
CA ILE A 54 0.89 4.40 -12.12
C ILE A 54 1.50 5.21 -10.98
N VAL A 55 0.84 5.17 -9.81
CA VAL A 55 1.28 5.84 -8.58
C VAL A 55 1.34 4.82 -7.47
N ASP A 56 2.49 4.70 -6.81
CA ASP A 56 2.67 3.97 -5.55
C ASP A 56 2.72 4.97 -4.40
N THR A 57 1.90 4.76 -3.38
CA THR A 57 1.75 5.76 -2.31
C THR A 57 2.66 5.55 -1.12
N HIS A 58 3.50 4.50 -1.12
CA HIS A 58 4.40 4.26 0.02
C HIS A 58 5.60 3.40 -0.34
N ILE A 59 6.80 3.99 -0.30
CA ILE A 59 8.09 3.29 -0.52
C ILE A 59 9.14 3.86 0.46
N ASP A 60 9.86 2.99 1.19
CA ASP A 60 10.76 3.36 2.29
C ASP A 60 12.21 3.63 1.90
N VAL A 61 12.45 3.98 0.66
CA VAL A 61 13.78 4.35 0.13
C VAL A 61 14.53 5.38 1.00
N PRO A 62 13.89 6.48 1.47
CA PRO A 62 14.63 7.52 2.18
C PRO A 62 15.31 6.99 3.46
N TYR A 63 14.60 6.17 4.25
CA TYR A 63 15.17 5.62 5.47
C TYR A 63 16.22 4.55 5.19
N ARG A 64 16.05 3.73 4.14
CA ARG A 64 17.07 2.76 3.70
C ARG A 64 18.38 3.47 3.33
N VAL A 65 18.32 4.50 2.47
CA VAL A 65 19.49 5.27 2.06
C VAL A 65 20.11 6.06 3.21
N TYR A 66 19.29 6.62 4.12
CA TYR A 66 19.80 7.28 5.34
C TYR A 66 20.63 6.33 6.21
N ARG A 67 20.20 5.07 6.33
CA ARG A 67 20.92 4.04 7.10
C ARG A 67 22.13 3.47 6.36
N HIS A 68 22.16 3.58 5.03
CA HIS A 68 23.14 3.03 4.14
C HIS A 68 23.54 4.09 3.09
N PRO A 69 24.29 5.10 3.48
CA PRO A 69 24.62 6.26 2.61
C PRO A 69 25.51 5.91 1.41
N GLU A 70 26.03 4.69 1.36
CA GLU A 70 26.74 4.14 0.21
C GLU A 70 25.80 3.74 -0.95
N ILE A 71 24.49 3.64 -0.71
CA ILE A 71 23.50 3.25 -1.72
C ILE A 71 23.16 4.44 -2.61
N ASP A 72 23.24 4.24 -3.92
CA ASP A 72 22.76 5.15 -4.95
C ASP A 72 21.58 4.53 -5.72
N VAL A 73 20.36 4.94 -5.38
CA VAL A 73 19.12 4.45 -6.03
C VAL A 73 18.88 5.02 -7.42
N THR A 74 19.74 5.90 -7.92
CA THR A 74 19.66 6.40 -9.31
C THR A 74 20.28 5.46 -10.33
N VAL A 75 21.01 4.45 -9.85
CA VAL A 75 21.58 3.34 -10.61
C VAL A 75 21.02 2.02 -10.10
N SER A 76 21.30 0.92 -10.82
CA SER A 76 20.83 -0.42 -10.41
C SER A 76 21.37 -0.82 -9.04
N ASP A 77 20.49 -1.21 -8.12
CA ASP A 77 20.81 -1.66 -6.76
C ASP A 77 20.00 -2.91 -6.39
N GLU A 78 20.63 -4.06 -6.35
CA GLU A 78 19.99 -5.34 -6.01
C GLU A 78 19.76 -5.53 -4.50
N THR A 79 20.21 -4.61 -3.65
CA THR A 79 20.10 -4.73 -2.19
C THR A 79 18.73 -4.34 -1.65
N GLY A 80 17.98 -3.50 -2.40
CA GLY A 80 16.62 -3.06 -2.08
C GLY A 80 15.59 -3.48 -3.11
N ASP A 81 14.36 -3.08 -2.86
CA ASP A 81 13.20 -3.40 -3.70
C ASP A 81 12.94 -2.31 -4.75
N PHE A 82 13.59 -1.15 -4.59
CA PHE A 82 13.44 0.03 -5.46
C PHE A 82 14.80 0.57 -5.92
N ASP A 83 14.90 0.87 -7.22
CA ASP A 83 15.86 1.78 -7.85
C ASP A 83 15.25 2.43 -9.10
N LEU A 84 15.85 3.50 -9.58
CA LEU A 84 15.36 4.26 -10.73
C LEU A 84 15.30 3.43 -12.04
N PRO A 85 16.32 2.61 -12.40
CA PRO A 85 16.23 1.73 -13.56
C PRO A 85 15.06 0.76 -13.53
N ARG A 86 14.79 0.11 -12.38
CA ARG A 86 13.64 -0.79 -12.21
C ARG A 86 12.31 -0.04 -12.20
N MET A 87 12.23 1.11 -11.52
CA MET A 87 11.07 1.99 -11.57
C MET A 87 10.68 2.35 -13.02
N GLN A 88 11.67 2.70 -13.85
CA GLN A 88 11.44 3.00 -15.27
C GLN A 88 11.05 1.76 -16.08
N ALA A 89 11.66 0.60 -15.80
CA ALA A 89 11.33 -0.66 -16.45
C ALA A 89 9.89 -1.09 -16.18
N GLY A 90 9.43 -0.98 -14.91
CA GLY A 90 8.06 -1.32 -14.47
C GLY A 90 7.00 -0.29 -14.88
N GLY A 91 7.40 0.89 -15.38
CA GLY A 91 6.46 1.94 -15.81
C GLY A 91 5.86 2.75 -14.65
N LEU A 92 6.41 2.67 -13.43
CA LEU A 92 5.95 3.47 -12.29
C LEU A 92 6.27 4.94 -12.52
N ASN A 93 5.23 5.81 -12.51
CA ASN A 93 5.36 7.25 -12.80
C ASN A 93 5.57 8.09 -11.56
N ALA A 94 5.00 7.69 -10.42
CA ALA A 94 5.15 8.40 -9.16
C ALA A 94 5.29 7.44 -7.99
N ALA A 95 6.32 7.64 -7.17
CA ALA A 95 6.59 6.89 -5.96
C ALA A 95 6.62 7.85 -4.76
N PHE A 96 5.64 7.71 -3.85
CA PHE A 96 5.69 8.48 -2.61
C PHE A 96 6.83 7.98 -1.73
N MET A 97 7.78 8.86 -1.49
CA MET A 97 8.91 8.63 -0.59
C MET A 97 8.46 8.77 0.86
N SER A 98 8.51 7.68 1.62
CA SER A 98 8.17 7.65 3.04
C SER A 98 9.26 8.36 3.85
N ILE A 99 8.89 9.42 4.55
CA ILE A 99 9.71 10.09 5.55
C ILE A 99 9.44 9.40 6.88
N PHE A 100 10.01 8.20 7.03
CA PHE A 100 9.76 7.31 8.16
C PHE A 100 10.48 7.73 9.43
N ILE A 101 9.74 7.84 10.53
CA ILE A 101 10.27 8.20 11.85
C ILE A 101 10.11 7.05 12.83
N PRO A 102 11.18 6.33 13.18
CA PRO A 102 11.12 5.28 14.20
C PRO A 102 10.61 5.81 15.54
N ALA A 103 9.81 5.00 16.25
CA ALA A 103 9.31 5.36 17.58
C ALA A 103 10.46 5.67 18.57
N SER A 104 11.60 4.98 18.47
CA SER A 104 12.77 5.25 19.31
C SER A 104 13.39 6.63 19.08
N VAL A 105 13.25 7.21 17.89
CA VAL A 105 13.72 8.56 17.57
C VAL A 105 12.74 9.60 18.14
N ASP A 106 11.45 9.33 18.06
CA ASP A 106 10.40 10.12 18.72
C ASP A 106 10.63 10.17 20.24
N GLU A 107 10.78 9.00 20.88
CA GLU A 107 11.08 8.88 22.31
C GLU A 107 12.36 9.65 22.72
N ALA A 108 13.34 9.76 21.84
CA ALA A 108 14.58 10.52 22.08
C ALA A 108 14.48 12.02 21.77
N GLY A 109 13.35 12.50 21.21
CA GLY A 109 13.14 13.91 20.88
C GLY A 109 13.86 14.38 19.61
N GLY A 110 14.16 13.46 18.66
CA GLY A 110 14.85 13.75 17.40
C GLY A 110 13.97 13.71 16.14
N ALA A 111 12.66 13.60 16.29
CA ALA A 111 11.75 13.29 15.21
C ALA A 111 11.78 14.33 14.06
N LYS A 112 11.70 15.62 14.39
CA LYS A 112 11.69 16.70 13.40
C LYS A 112 13.02 16.81 12.66
N ALA A 113 14.15 16.68 13.38
CA ALA A 113 15.47 16.72 12.76
C ALA A 113 15.67 15.57 11.76
N LEU A 114 15.26 14.35 12.12
CA LEU A 114 15.32 13.21 11.19
C LEU A 114 14.41 13.43 9.97
N ALA A 115 13.21 13.98 10.17
CA ALA A 115 12.31 14.28 9.03
C ALA A 115 12.98 15.28 8.07
N ASP A 116 13.62 16.32 8.58
CA ASP A 116 14.36 17.28 7.76
C ASP A 116 15.51 16.62 6.99
N ASP A 117 16.27 15.73 7.62
CA ASP A 117 17.36 14.99 6.97
C ASP A 117 16.82 14.09 5.85
N LEU A 118 15.75 13.33 6.07
CA LEU A 118 15.14 12.47 5.06
C LEU A 118 14.56 13.27 3.90
N ILE A 119 13.89 14.39 4.15
CA ILE A 119 13.39 15.28 3.09
C ILE A 119 14.56 15.81 2.25
N ASN A 120 15.63 16.28 2.88
CA ASN A 120 16.83 16.75 2.18
C ASN A 120 17.49 15.64 1.36
N LEU A 121 17.47 14.41 1.86
CA LEU A 121 17.95 13.23 1.13
C LEU A 121 17.15 12.99 -0.15
N VAL A 122 15.81 13.05 -0.10
CA VAL A 122 14.97 12.91 -1.31
C VAL A 122 15.28 14.01 -2.33
N HIS A 123 15.46 15.27 -1.89
CA HIS A 123 15.92 16.34 -2.76
C HIS A 123 17.30 16.07 -3.35
N GLY A 124 18.21 15.47 -2.56
CA GLY A 124 19.54 15.02 -3.01
C GLY A 124 19.46 13.97 -4.11
N ILE A 125 18.60 12.96 -3.97
CA ILE A 125 18.35 11.93 -4.99
C ILE A 125 17.90 12.59 -6.31
N VAL A 126 16.95 13.52 -6.26
CA VAL A 126 16.50 14.25 -7.46
C VAL A 126 17.64 15.09 -8.07
N ALA A 127 18.49 15.70 -7.24
CA ALA A 127 19.61 16.50 -7.73
C ALA A 127 20.70 15.68 -8.42
N ILE A 128 20.81 14.38 -8.14
CA ILE A 128 21.74 13.45 -8.85
C ILE A 128 21.26 13.14 -10.27
N ALA A 129 19.93 13.00 -10.48
CA ALA A 129 19.35 12.63 -11.78
C ALA A 129 18.19 13.58 -12.18
N PRO A 130 18.42 14.91 -12.30
CA PRO A 130 17.36 15.88 -12.53
C PRO A 130 16.69 15.76 -13.90
N GLU A 131 17.35 15.07 -14.85
CA GLU A 131 16.79 14.77 -16.16
C GLU A 131 15.86 13.55 -16.18
N LYS A 132 15.74 12.84 -15.05
CA LYS A 132 14.90 11.64 -14.89
C LYS A 132 13.91 11.73 -13.73
N LEU A 133 14.21 12.55 -12.71
CA LEU A 133 13.45 12.65 -11.47
C LEU A 133 13.02 14.08 -11.19
N ALA A 134 11.85 14.24 -10.56
CA ALA A 134 11.40 15.53 -10.07
C ALA A 134 10.54 15.38 -8.80
N ILE A 135 10.61 16.34 -7.89
CA ILE A 135 9.71 16.44 -6.74
C ILE A 135 8.31 16.80 -7.24
N ALA A 136 7.30 16.03 -6.85
CA ALA A 136 5.91 16.36 -7.11
C ALA A 136 5.22 16.85 -5.84
N THR A 137 4.52 17.97 -5.93
CA THR A 137 3.80 18.57 -4.81
C THR A 137 2.29 18.67 -5.05
N CYS A 138 1.83 18.29 -6.22
CA CYS A 138 0.42 18.18 -6.58
C CYS A 138 0.23 17.25 -7.78
N VAL A 139 -1.02 16.86 -8.04
CA VAL A 139 -1.37 15.98 -9.17
C VAL A 139 -0.94 16.58 -10.52
N ALA A 140 -1.05 17.90 -10.69
CA ALA A 140 -0.62 18.57 -11.92
C ALA A 140 0.90 18.43 -12.17
N ASP A 141 1.71 18.35 -11.13
CA ASP A 141 3.15 18.07 -11.25
C ASP A 141 3.38 16.68 -11.85
N ILE A 142 2.68 15.65 -11.35
CA ILE A 142 2.82 14.27 -11.81
C ILE A 142 2.51 14.16 -13.32
N TYR A 143 1.39 14.74 -13.77
CA TYR A 143 1.06 14.78 -15.20
C TYR A 143 2.06 15.56 -16.05
N ARG A 144 2.60 16.66 -15.51
CA ARG A 144 3.63 17.45 -16.22
C ARG A 144 4.94 16.66 -16.32
N HIS A 145 5.33 15.97 -15.25
CA HIS A 145 6.54 15.15 -15.22
C HIS A 145 6.41 13.96 -16.18
N GLN A 146 5.29 13.25 -16.16
CA GLN A 146 5.02 12.14 -17.08
C GLN A 146 5.17 12.59 -18.55
N LYS A 147 4.60 13.74 -18.92
CA LYS A 147 4.75 14.30 -20.26
C LYS A 147 6.19 14.67 -20.62
N ALA A 148 6.99 15.02 -19.63
CA ALA A 148 8.41 15.35 -19.80
C ALA A 148 9.33 14.10 -19.74
N GLY A 149 8.77 12.91 -19.53
CA GLY A 149 9.54 11.66 -19.36
C GLY A 149 10.26 11.56 -18.01
N LEU A 150 9.83 12.34 -17.01
CA LEU A 150 10.36 12.32 -15.65
C LEU A 150 9.49 11.44 -14.74
N ALA A 151 10.12 10.72 -13.82
CA ALA A 151 9.43 10.10 -12.69
C ALA A 151 9.28 11.09 -11.53
N SER A 152 8.16 10.98 -10.81
CA SER A 152 7.80 11.88 -9.73
C SER A 152 8.11 11.27 -8.37
N LEU A 153 8.69 12.06 -7.47
CA LEU A 153 8.91 11.69 -6.06
C LEU A 153 8.11 12.64 -5.14
N PRO A 154 6.80 12.41 -4.94
CA PRO A 154 6.06 13.04 -3.85
C PRO A 154 6.52 12.49 -2.51
N MET A 155 6.25 13.18 -1.39
CA MET A 155 6.68 12.79 -0.05
C MET A 155 5.51 12.74 0.93
N GLY A 156 5.55 11.75 1.84
CA GLY A 156 4.66 11.65 2.99
C GLY A 156 5.43 11.34 4.26
N ILE A 157 5.02 11.92 5.39
CA ILE A 157 5.60 11.57 6.70
C ILE A 157 4.91 10.30 7.21
N GLU A 158 5.71 9.31 7.59
CA GLU A 158 5.23 8.15 8.31
C GLU A 158 5.65 8.20 9.78
N ASN A 159 4.65 8.21 10.67
CA ASN A 159 4.66 8.62 12.05
C ASN A 159 4.69 10.16 12.21
N GLY A 160 3.57 10.74 12.61
CA GLY A 160 3.39 12.19 12.80
C GLY A 160 4.21 12.84 13.93
N ALA A 161 5.11 12.08 14.53
CA ALA A 161 6.00 12.56 15.60
C ALA A 161 6.70 13.89 15.31
N PRO A 162 7.16 14.22 14.07
CA PRO A 162 7.81 15.49 13.75
C PRO A 162 6.93 16.73 13.92
N ILE A 163 5.62 16.56 14.10
CA ILE A 163 4.73 17.68 14.42
C ILE A 163 5.00 18.25 15.83
N GLU A 164 5.53 17.42 16.76
CA GLU A 164 6.03 17.83 18.07
C GLU A 164 5.03 18.67 18.87
N GLY A 165 3.71 18.39 18.75
CA GLY A 165 2.66 19.13 19.45
C GLY A 165 2.48 20.59 19.01
N ASN A 166 3.06 20.98 17.88
CA ASN A 166 2.99 22.36 17.36
C ASN A 166 2.32 22.36 15.97
N LEU A 167 1.13 22.94 15.85
CA LEU A 167 0.39 23.03 14.59
C LEU A 167 1.11 23.83 13.49
N ASP A 168 2.03 24.74 13.83
CA ASP A 168 2.84 25.48 12.84
C ASP A 168 3.74 24.53 12.04
N ASN A 169 4.09 23.38 12.60
CA ASN A 169 4.86 22.37 11.89
C ASN A 169 4.07 21.73 10.71
N VAL A 170 2.75 21.85 10.66
CA VAL A 170 1.93 21.41 9.51
C VAL A 170 2.28 22.26 8.29
N SER A 171 2.24 23.58 8.39
CA SER A 171 2.63 24.50 7.30
C SER A 171 4.10 24.34 6.93
N TYR A 172 4.98 24.21 7.93
CA TYR A 172 6.40 23.97 7.71
C TYR A 172 6.66 22.73 6.83
N PHE A 173 6.07 21.59 7.14
CA PHE A 173 6.24 20.38 6.34
C PHE A 173 5.50 20.45 4.99
N ARG A 174 4.37 21.16 4.92
CA ARG A 174 3.69 21.45 3.66
C ARG A 174 4.59 22.20 2.68
N GLU A 175 5.28 23.21 3.13
CA GLU A 175 6.24 24.00 2.36
C GLU A 175 7.45 23.17 1.91
N LYS A 176 7.89 22.22 2.72
CA LYS A 176 8.95 21.25 2.37
C LYS A 176 8.54 20.15 1.40
N GLY A 177 7.29 20.10 1.00
CA GLY A 177 6.82 19.16 -0.02
C GLY A 177 6.02 17.97 0.51
N ILE A 178 5.76 17.86 1.81
CA ILE A 178 4.95 16.78 2.38
C ILE A 178 3.49 16.90 1.92
N ARG A 179 2.88 15.76 1.57
CA ARG A 179 1.51 15.69 1.04
C ARG A 179 0.59 14.74 1.80
N TYR A 180 1.14 13.86 2.64
CA TYR A 180 0.37 13.15 3.64
C TYR A 180 1.16 13.02 4.95
N ILE A 181 0.45 12.75 6.05
CA ILE A 181 1.04 12.39 7.34
C ILE A 181 0.26 11.22 7.92
N THR A 182 0.95 10.09 8.14
CA THR A 182 0.47 8.96 8.94
C THR A 182 0.60 9.34 10.41
N LEU A 183 -0.52 9.36 11.15
CA LEU A 183 -0.55 10.00 12.47
C LEU A 183 0.27 9.27 13.55
N ALA A 184 0.36 7.94 13.48
CA ALA A 184 1.18 7.10 14.37
C ALA A 184 1.76 5.93 13.56
N HIS A 185 2.75 5.22 14.12
CA HIS A 185 3.34 4.03 13.47
C HIS A 185 3.32 2.82 14.41
N SER A 186 4.46 2.31 14.84
CA SER A 186 4.58 1.09 15.66
C SER A 186 4.21 1.28 17.12
N LYS A 187 4.13 2.54 17.60
CA LYS A 187 3.69 2.92 18.93
C LYS A 187 2.75 4.11 18.87
N SER A 188 1.88 4.18 19.89
CA SER A 188 1.09 5.37 20.17
C SER A 188 2.02 6.53 20.48
N ASN A 189 1.66 7.73 19.99
CA ASN A 189 2.43 8.96 20.17
C ASN A 189 1.54 10.09 20.72
N HIS A 190 2.00 11.33 20.69
CA HIS A 190 1.24 12.48 21.18
C HIS A 190 0.00 12.83 20.31
N ILE A 191 -0.19 12.16 19.16
CA ILE A 191 -1.31 12.42 18.22
C ILE A 191 -2.39 11.34 18.31
N SER A 192 -1.98 10.07 18.30
CA SER A 192 -2.89 8.94 18.06
C SER A 192 -2.38 7.65 18.67
N ASP A 193 -3.33 6.77 18.99
CA ASP A 193 -3.04 5.37 19.31
C ASP A 193 -2.72 4.57 18.02
N SER A 194 -1.76 3.66 18.16
CA SER A 194 -1.30 2.75 17.11
C SER A 194 -1.98 1.39 17.19
N SER A 195 -2.21 0.76 16.04
CA SER A 195 -2.71 -0.63 15.95
C SER A 195 -1.72 -1.70 16.45
N TYR A 196 -0.46 -1.35 16.59
CA TYR A 196 0.58 -2.23 17.11
C TYR A 196 0.82 -2.07 18.61
N ASP A 197 0.35 -0.98 19.22
CA ASP A 197 0.54 -0.72 20.63
C ASP A 197 -0.62 -1.28 21.44
N THR A 198 -0.31 -2.19 22.37
CA THR A 198 -1.31 -2.74 23.27
C THR A 198 -1.68 -1.77 24.41
N ASN A 199 -0.90 -0.71 24.60
CA ASN A 199 -1.18 0.37 25.53
C ASN A 199 -1.90 1.50 24.81
N GLU A 200 -3.22 1.47 24.83
CA GLU A 200 -4.02 2.59 24.36
C GLU A 200 -3.87 3.77 25.34
N HIS A 201 -3.35 4.90 24.84
CA HIS A 201 -3.15 6.10 25.65
C HIS A 201 -4.37 7.02 25.62
N TRP A 202 -5.08 7.06 24.47
CA TRP A 202 -6.09 8.07 24.18
C TRP A 202 -7.48 7.47 23.93
N GLY A 203 -7.59 6.17 23.72
CA GLY A 203 -8.80 5.53 23.18
C GLY A 203 -9.10 6.03 21.76
N GLY A 204 -8.05 6.22 20.97
CA GLY A 204 -8.08 6.72 19.59
C GLY A 204 -7.17 7.93 19.38
N LEU A 205 -7.73 9.10 19.07
CA LEU A 205 -7.00 10.36 18.91
C LEU A 205 -6.83 11.07 20.25
N SER A 206 -5.65 11.66 20.47
CA SER A 206 -5.44 12.66 21.54
C SER A 206 -6.24 13.94 21.25
N ASP A 207 -6.35 14.82 22.23
CA ASP A 207 -6.95 16.14 22.02
C ASP A 207 -6.13 17.01 21.05
N PHE A 208 -4.81 16.81 20.99
CA PHE A 208 -3.97 17.41 19.96
C PHE A 208 -4.23 16.82 18.59
N GLY A 209 -4.37 15.48 18.48
CA GLY A 209 -4.70 14.79 17.23
C GLY A 209 -6.00 15.30 16.62
N LYS A 210 -7.03 15.53 17.44
CA LYS A 210 -8.30 16.12 16.98
C LYS A 210 -8.15 17.55 16.44
N GLN A 211 -7.18 18.33 16.91
CA GLN A 211 -6.87 19.66 16.38
C GLN A 211 -5.99 19.59 15.13
N LEU A 212 -5.11 18.60 15.05
CA LEU A 212 -4.19 18.41 13.93
C LEU A 212 -4.93 18.12 12.62
N ILE A 213 -5.98 17.29 12.64
CA ILE A 213 -6.72 16.89 11.43
C ILE A 213 -7.29 18.10 10.68
N PRO A 214 -8.05 19.03 11.29
CA PRO A 214 -8.48 20.25 10.61
C PRO A 214 -7.30 21.09 10.07
N ALA A 215 -6.21 21.20 10.81
CA ALA A 215 -5.03 21.94 10.35
C ALA A 215 -4.39 21.28 9.10
N MET A 216 -4.33 19.95 9.05
CA MET A 216 -3.89 19.23 7.85
C MET A 216 -4.85 19.44 6.67
N ASN A 217 -6.17 19.37 6.91
CA ASN A 217 -7.17 19.63 5.86
C ASN A 217 -7.01 21.05 5.29
N ASP A 218 -6.86 22.07 6.14
CA ASP A 218 -6.70 23.47 5.72
C ASP A 218 -5.41 23.70 4.91
N GLN A 219 -4.36 22.96 5.19
CA GLN A 219 -3.09 23.01 4.46
C GLN A 219 -3.05 22.10 3.22
N GLY A 220 -4.09 21.29 2.96
CA GLY A 220 -4.10 20.33 1.85
C GLY A 220 -3.06 19.22 2.03
N ILE A 221 -2.82 18.78 3.27
CA ILE A 221 -2.09 17.56 3.61
C ILE A 221 -3.11 16.47 3.88
N MET A 222 -3.02 15.35 3.16
CA MET A 222 -3.90 14.19 3.36
C MET A 222 -3.65 13.55 4.73
N VAL A 223 -4.72 13.20 5.42
CA VAL A 223 -4.62 12.41 6.65
C VAL A 223 -4.52 10.94 6.28
N ASP A 224 -3.43 10.30 6.68
CA ASP A 224 -3.22 8.87 6.47
C ASP A 224 -3.57 8.08 7.72
N ILE A 225 -4.48 7.11 7.55
CA ILE A 225 -4.99 6.24 8.62
C ILE A 225 -4.28 4.89 8.71
N SER A 226 -3.26 4.63 7.88
CA SER A 226 -2.42 3.45 8.03
C SER A 226 -1.80 3.44 9.42
N HIS A 227 -1.60 2.27 10.02
CA HIS A 227 -1.07 2.06 11.38
C HIS A 227 -1.95 2.47 12.54
N LEU A 228 -3.04 3.21 12.35
CA LEU A 228 -3.87 3.68 13.46
C LEU A 228 -4.63 2.53 14.14
N SER A 229 -4.92 2.71 15.44
CA SER A 229 -5.90 1.86 16.10
C SER A 229 -7.29 2.01 15.44
N ASP A 230 -8.14 1.00 15.57
CA ASP A 230 -9.50 1.07 15.01
C ASP A 230 -10.25 2.31 15.51
N ALA A 231 -10.14 2.61 16.80
CA ALA A 231 -10.78 3.78 17.41
C ALA A 231 -10.26 5.10 16.80
N ALA A 232 -8.93 5.21 16.58
CA ALA A 232 -8.35 6.40 15.97
C ALA A 232 -8.80 6.56 14.51
N ALA A 233 -8.80 5.49 13.73
CA ALA A 233 -9.23 5.53 12.33
C ALA A 233 -10.69 5.99 12.19
N TRP A 234 -11.61 5.49 13.05
CA TRP A 234 -12.98 5.94 13.08
C TRP A 234 -13.12 7.40 13.46
N GLN A 235 -12.36 7.87 14.47
CA GLN A 235 -12.38 9.28 14.88
C GLN A 235 -11.82 10.20 13.79
N VAL A 236 -10.78 9.76 13.03
CA VAL A 236 -10.30 10.50 11.86
C VAL A 236 -11.40 10.66 10.81
N LEU A 237 -12.10 9.57 10.47
CA LEU A 237 -13.20 9.60 9.50
C LEU A 237 -14.37 10.49 9.93
N GLU A 238 -14.59 10.65 11.24
CA GLU A 238 -15.60 11.55 11.79
C GLU A 238 -15.17 13.02 11.73
N VAL A 239 -13.89 13.32 11.99
CA VAL A 239 -13.36 14.68 12.11
C VAL A 239 -12.90 15.28 10.78
N SER A 240 -12.33 14.45 9.88
CA SER A 240 -11.78 14.93 8.61
C SER A 240 -12.88 15.43 7.66
N LYS A 241 -12.69 16.65 7.15
CA LYS A 241 -13.57 17.26 6.14
C LYS A 241 -13.11 17.00 4.70
N THR A 242 -11.95 16.41 4.53
CA THR A 242 -11.38 16.03 3.22
C THR A 242 -11.23 14.51 3.14
N PRO A 243 -11.15 13.94 1.94
CA PRO A 243 -10.85 12.53 1.77
C PRO A 243 -9.58 12.12 2.52
N VAL A 244 -9.65 10.98 3.21
CA VAL A 244 -8.51 10.36 3.89
C VAL A 244 -7.86 9.32 2.98
N ILE A 245 -6.63 8.92 3.30
CA ILE A 245 -5.99 7.77 2.66
C ILE A 245 -5.62 6.71 3.70
N ALA A 246 -5.56 5.45 3.26
CA ALA A 246 -4.78 4.43 3.91
C ALA A 246 -3.60 4.14 2.96
N SER A 247 -2.45 4.79 3.18
CA SER A 247 -1.34 4.85 2.23
C SER A 247 -0.73 3.48 1.91
N HIS A 248 -0.78 2.53 2.86
CA HIS A 248 -0.28 1.16 2.72
C HIS A 248 -0.94 0.26 3.76
N SER A 249 -2.16 -0.19 3.48
CA SER A 249 -2.92 -1.10 4.35
C SER A 249 -3.46 -2.28 3.55
N ALA A 250 -3.87 -3.34 4.26
CA ALA A 250 -4.54 -4.49 3.66
C ALA A 250 -5.86 -4.77 4.40
N LEU A 251 -6.53 -5.89 4.11
CA LEU A 251 -7.85 -6.17 4.63
C LEU A 251 -7.81 -7.26 5.69
N ARG A 252 -8.46 -7.00 6.82
CA ARG A 252 -8.59 -7.94 7.95
C ARG A 252 -9.40 -9.18 7.58
N HIS A 253 -10.24 -9.08 6.54
CA HIS A 253 -10.99 -10.20 6.00
C HIS A 253 -10.09 -11.41 5.66
N PHE A 254 -8.94 -11.16 5.04
CA PHE A 254 -7.99 -12.22 4.64
C PHE A 254 -6.98 -12.57 5.74
N VAL A 255 -6.81 -11.68 6.73
CA VAL A 255 -5.92 -11.88 7.88
C VAL A 255 -6.66 -11.56 9.18
N PRO A 256 -7.60 -12.44 9.60
CA PRO A 256 -8.43 -12.21 10.79
C PRO A 256 -7.60 -11.99 12.05
N GLY A 257 -8.02 -11.03 12.88
CA GLY A 257 -7.35 -10.70 14.14
C GLY A 257 -6.11 -9.81 14.00
N PHE A 258 -5.68 -9.47 12.79
CA PHE A 258 -4.58 -8.54 12.58
C PHE A 258 -5.09 -7.10 12.48
N HIS A 259 -5.04 -6.36 13.58
CA HIS A 259 -5.62 -5.02 13.71
C HIS A 259 -4.92 -3.94 12.86
N ARG A 260 -3.72 -4.20 12.34
CA ARG A 260 -3.06 -3.32 11.37
C ARG A 260 -3.80 -3.27 10.03
N ASN A 261 -4.56 -4.32 9.72
CA ASN A 261 -5.42 -4.40 8.55
C ASN A 261 -6.81 -3.82 8.83
N MET A 262 -7.43 -3.24 7.81
CA MET A 262 -8.73 -2.59 7.88
C MET A 262 -9.88 -3.59 7.89
N THR A 263 -10.96 -3.29 8.62
CA THR A 263 -12.21 -4.03 8.49
C THR A 263 -12.98 -3.64 7.22
N ASP A 264 -13.90 -4.49 6.78
CA ASP A 264 -14.78 -4.20 5.63
C ASP A 264 -15.61 -2.92 5.86
N GLU A 265 -16.02 -2.67 7.10
CA GLU A 265 -16.77 -1.47 7.49
C GLU A 265 -15.91 -0.20 7.36
N MET A 266 -14.63 -0.27 7.74
CA MET A 266 -13.69 0.85 7.55
C MET A 266 -13.46 1.12 6.07
N VAL A 267 -13.28 0.09 5.24
CA VAL A 267 -13.14 0.24 3.77
C VAL A 267 -14.35 0.97 3.18
N LYS A 268 -15.57 0.55 3.53
CA LYS A 268 -16.80 1.22 3.11
C LYS A 268 -16.86 2.68 3.58
N ALA A 269 -16.41 2.95 4.80
CA ALA A 269 -16.41 4.29 5.37
C ALA A 269 -15.38 5.21 4.67
N VAL A 270 -14.19 4.69 4.33
CA VAL A 270 -13.20 5.39 3.52
C VAL A 270 -13.75 5.73 2.14
N GLY A 271 -14.37 4.76 1.44
CA GLY A 271 -15.03 5.03 0.16
C GLY A 271 -16.13 6.09 0.27
N LYS A 272 -16.98 6.03 1.31
CA LYS A 272 -18.00 7.07 1.56
C LYS A 272 -17.42 8.46 1.86
N ASN A 273 -16.25 8.52 2.49
CA ASN A 273 -15.51 9.77 2.73
C ASN A 273 -14.86 10.31 1.43
N GLY A 274 -14.84 9.55 0.33
CA GLY A 274 -14.14 9.88 -0.91
C GLY A 274 -12.65 9.53 -0.89
N GLY A 275 -12.22 8.78 0.12
CA GLY A 275 -10.83 8.37 0.32
C GLY A 275 -10.44 7.13 -0.49
N VAL A 276 -9.18 6.70 -0.34
CA VAL A 276 -8.61 5.56 -1.09
C VAL A 276 -7.87 4.64 -0.13
N VAL A 277 -8.05 3.33 -0.32
CA VAL A 277 -7.28 2.28 0.36
C VAL A 277 -6.20 1.78 -0.59
N GLN A 278 -4.94 1.98 -0.23
CA GLN A 278 -3.78 1.54 -0.99
C GLN A 278 -3.30 0.21 -0.43
N ILE A 279 -3.21 -0.82 -1.26
CA ILE A 279 -2.91 -2.18 -0.81
C ILE A 279 -1.42 -2.37 -0.58
N ASN A 280 -1.07 -2.76 0.66
CA ASN A 280 0.26 -3.17 1.08
C ASN A 280 0.60 -4.55 0.48
N PHE A 281 1.86 -4.74 0.06
CA PHE A 281 2.29 -6.00 -0.57
C PHE A 281 2.96 -6.98 0.40
N GLY A 282 3.35 -6.59 1.59
CA GLY A 282 3.99 -7.49 2.54
C GLY A 282 3.16 -8.76 2.78
N SER A 283 3.73 -9.96 2.54
CA SER A 283 3.00 -11.23 2.60
C SER A 283 2.25 -11.44 3.92
N SER A 284 2.80 -10.96 5.04
CA SER A 284 2.14 -11.07 6.35
C SER A 284 0.94 -10.13 6.54
N PHE A 285 0.75 -9.18 5.63
CA PHE A 285 -0.42 -8.30 5.58
C PHE A 285 -1.52 -8.89 4.69
N VAL A 286 -1.15 -9.67 3.68
CA VAL A 286 -2.10 -10.17 2.67
C VAL A 286 -2.52 -11.62 2.89
N THR A 287 -1.75 -12.45 3.63
CA THR A 287 -2.14 -13.83 3.92
C THR A 287 -2.09 -14.17 5.41
N ALA A 288 -3.12 -14.86 5.91
CA ALA A 288 -3.16 -15.36 7.29
C ALA A 288 -2.00 -16.34 7.57
N LYS A 289 -1.58 -17.11 6.56
CA LYS A 289 -0.50 -18.09 6.69
C LYS A 289 0.86 -17.40 6.98
N ALA A 290 1.19 -16.35 6.23
CA ALA A 290 2.41 -15.57 6.47
C ALA A 290 2.33 -14.80 7.80
N ARG A 291 1.14 -14.31 8.18
CA ARG A 291 0.94 -13.67 9.48
C ARG A 291 1.14 -14.63 10.64
N THR A 292 0.61 -15.85 10.54
CA THR A 292 0.82 -16.89 11.56
C THR A 292 2.30 -17.20 11.73
N TRP A 293 3.03 -17.38 10.63
CA TRP A 293 4.48 -17.58 10.65
C TRP A 293 5.22 -16.43 11.37
N MET A 294 4.86 -15.18 11.08
CA MET A 294 5.45 -14.01 11.77
C MET A 294 5.16 -14.02 13.27
N ASN A 295 3.94 -14.37 13.67
CA ASN A 295 3.56 -14.44 15.08
C ASN A 295 4.34 -15.55 15.81
N GLU A 296 4.53 -16.71 15.18
CA GLU A 296 5.33 -17.81 15.70
C GLU A 296 6.79 -17.39 15.88
N LEU A 297 7.40 -16.76 14.85
CA LEU A 297 8.77 -16.26 14.96
C LEU A 297 8.93 -15.23 16.09
N ILE A 298 7.98 -14.30 16.24
CA ILE A 298 8.00 -13.32 17.33
C ILE A 298 7.92 -14.00 18.71
N ALA A 299 7.05 -15.01 18.85
CA ALA A 299 6.92 -15.76 20.08
C ALA A 299 8.20 -16.55 20.42
N GLU A 300 8.81 -17.19 19.43
CA GLU A 300 10.07 -17.94 19.58
C GLU A 300 11.24 -17.03 19.94
N ILE A 301 11.36 -15.85 19.30
CA ILE A 301 12.39 -14.86 19.66
C ILE A 301 12.20 -14.39 21.10
N LYS A 302 10.95 -14.14 21.51
CA LYS A 302 10.66 -13.75 22.90
C LYS A 302 11.08 -14.84 23.89
N ALA A 303 10.70 -16.09 23.65
CA ALA A 303 11.08 -17.21 24.49
C ALA A 303 12.61 -17.39 24.56
N TYR A 304 13.30 -17.32 23.41
CA TYR A 304 14.75 -17.40 23.33
C TYR A 304 15.46 -16.30 24.13
N LYS A 305 14.95 -15.05 24.05
CA LYS A 305 15.46 -13.93 24.85
C LYS A 305 15.28 -14.16 26.34
N GLU A 306 14.10 -14.59 26.77
CA GLU A 306 13.80 -14.86 28.19
C GLU A 306 14.68 -15.97 28.73
N GLU A 307 14.84 -17.07 28.01
CA GLU A 307 15.67 -18.22 28.40
C GLU A 307 17.15 -17.85 28.52
N ASN A 308 17.67 -17.04 27.63
CA ASN A 308 19.09 -16.67 27.57
C ASN A 308 19.39 -15.30 28.20
N GLN A 309 18.40 -14.64 28.80
CA GLN A 309 18.52 -13.31 29.44
C GLN A 309 19.13 -12.23 28.51
N LEU A 310 18.68 -12.22 27.22
CA LEU A 310 19.19 -11.33 26.18
C LEU A 310 18.36 -10.03 26.08
N ASP A 311 19.02 -8.94 25.70
CA ASP A 311 18.32 -7.73 25.30
C ASP A 311 17.94 -7.73 23.81
N ASP A 312 17.17 -6.71 23.36
CA ASP A 312 16.68 -6.61 21.98
C ASP A 312 17.78 -6.42 20.93
N LYS A 313 18.98 -6.02 21.35
CA LYS A 313 20.12 -5.70 20.48
C LYS A 313 21.16 -6.82 20.43
N ASP A 314 20.92 -7.91 21.15
CA ASP A 314 21.87 -9.02 21.21
C ASP A 314 22.11 -9.61 19.80
N PRO A 315 23.37 -9.71 19.34
CA PRO A 315 23.68 -10.16 17.99
C PRO A 315 23.28 -11.62 17.73
N THR A 316 23.18 -12.46 18.77
CA THR A 316 22.78 -13.88 18.64
C THR A 316 21.35 -14.03 18.14
N LEU A 317 20.49 -13.02 18.34
CA LEU A 317 19.12 -13.01 17.82
C LEU A 317 19.08 -13.06 16.29
N THR A 318 20.08 -12.51 15.61
CA THR A 318 20.17 -12.56 14.16
C THR A 318 20.41 -13.99 13.67
N ASP A 319 21.30 -14.73 14.33
CA ASP A 319 21.59 -16.11 13.94
C ASP A 319 20.45 -17.04 14.34
N PHE A 320 19.80 -16.80 15.48
CA PHE A 320 18.59 -17.52 15.89
C PHE A 320 17.48 -17.37 14.83
N ARG A 321 17.17 -16.14 14.38
CA ARG A 321 16.16 -15.89 13.33
C ARG A 321 16.48 -16.64 12.04
N LYS A 322 17.74 -16.61 11.60
CA LYS A 322 18.18 -17.33 10.40
C LYS A 322 18.00 -18.84 10.52
N GLN A 323 18.44 -19.43 11.66
CA GLN A 323 18.33 -20.86 11.91
C GLN A 323 16.87 -21.31 11.97
N TRP A 324 16.02 -20.53 12.65
CA TRP A 324 14.60 -20.82 12.75
C TRP A 324 13.93 -20.76 11.37
N ALA A 325 14.21 -19.75 10.57
CA ALA A 325 13.68 -19.59 9.21
C ALA A 325 14.10 -20.72 8.27
N VAL A 326 15.28 -21.30 8.43
CA VAL A 326 15.72 -22.48 7.64
C VAL A 326 14.83 -23.70 7.95
N GLN A 327 14.42 -23.88 9.20
CA GLN A 327 13.54 -25.00 9.61
C GLN A 327 12.06 -24.71 9.29
N HIS A 328 11.68 -23.44 9.20
CA HIS A 328 10.33 -22.97 8.96
C HIS A 328 10.34 -22.02 7.75
N PRO A 329 10.33 -22.52 6.51
CA PRO A 329 10.36 -21.68 5.32
C PRO A 329 9.21 -20.68 5.30
N PHE A 330 9.50 -19.40 4.98
CA PHE A 330 8.51 -18.35 4.96
C PHE A 330 7.46 -18.61 3.85
N PRO A 331 6.16 -18.58 4.16
CA PRO A 331 5.10 -18.85 3.20
C PRO A 331 4.73 -17.56 2.45
N PHE A 332 5.50 -17.23 1.42
CA PHE A 332 5.27 -16.06 0.59
C PHE A 332 3.87 -16.03 0.00
N ALA A 333 3.29 -14.84 -0.09
CA ALA A 333 2.10 -14.57 -0.91
C ALA A 333 2.45 -14.61 -2.41
N GLY A 334 1.43 -14.68 -3.26
CA GLY A 334 1.53 -14.49 -4.69
C GLY A 334 0.73 -13.27 -5.16
N LEU A 335 0.84 -12.93 -6.44
CA LEU A 335 0.09 -11.84 -7.05
C LEU A 335 -1.44 -12.01 -6.83
N SER A 336 -1.96 -13.24 -6.89
CA SER A 336 -3.39 -13.52 -6.68
C SER A 336 -3.88 -13.06 -5.30
N ASP A 337 -3.05 -13.23 -4.25
CA ASP A 337 -3.44 -12.81 -2.90
C ASP A 337 -3.60 -11.28 -2.82
N VAL A 338 -2.73 -10.52 -3.48
CA VAL A 338 -2.84 -9.05 -3.57
C VAL A 338 -4.06 -8.64 -4.39
N LEU A 339 -4.33 -9.31 -5.51
CA LEU A 339 -5.50 -9.05 -6.35
C LEU A 339 -6.83 -9.34 -5.62
N ASP A 340 -6.87 -10.33 -4.74
CA ASP A 340 -8.04 -10.61 -3.90
C ASP A 340 -8.34 -9.42 -2.96
N HIS A 341 -7.32 -8.79 -2.37
CA HIS A 341 -7.49 -7.57 -1.57
C HIS A 341 -8.03 -6.41 -2.42
N ILE A 342 -7.45 -6.18 -3.60
CA ILE A 342 -7.91 -5.13 -4.54
C ILE A 342 -9.37 -5.40 -4.93
N GLY A 343 -9.71 -6.62 -5.34
CA GLY A 343 -11.06 -7.02 -5.71
C GLY A 343 -12.06 -6.79 -4.58
N ARG A 344 -11.68 -7.10 -3.35
CA ARG A 344 -12.53 -6.86 -2.19
C ARG A 344 -12.79 -5.37 -1.93
N VAL A 345 -11.78 -4.50 -2.07
CA VAL A 345 -12.02 -3.05 -1.95
C VAL A 345 -12.96 -2.57 -3.05
N VAL A 346 -12.78 -3.06 -4.29
CA VAL A 346 -13.68 -2.73 -5.41
C VAL A 346 -15.13 -3.14 -5.09
N ASP A 347 -15.33 -4.34 -4.53
CA ASP A 347 -16.67 -4.83 -4.15
C ASP A 347 -17.31 -4.01 -3.01
N LEU A 348 -16.50 -3.49 -2.07
CA LEU A 348 -16.98 -2.80 -0.89
C LEU A 348 -17.16 -1.29 -1.09
N ALA A 349 -16.29 -0.66 -1.87
CA ALA A 349 -16.19 0.79 -2.01
C ALA A 349 -16.21 1.29 -3.46
N GLY A 350 -15.87 0.44 -4.43
CA GLY A 350 -15.74 0.80 -5.85
C GLY A 350 -14.30 0.99 -6.30
N ILE A 351 -14.09 0.92 -7.63
CA ILE A 351 -12.75 0.99 -8.26
C ILE A 351 -12.02 2.30 -8.00
N ASP A 352 -12.73 3.40 -7.80
CA ASP A 352 -12.15 4.72 -7.55
C ASP A 352 -11.56 4.85 -6.13
N HIS A 353 -11.71 3.83 -5.28
CA HIS A 353 -11.32 3.83 -3.86
C HIS A 353 -10.24 2.80 -3.53
N VAL A 354 -9.57 2.23 -4.53
CA VAL A 354 -8.45 1.30 -4.36
C VAL A 354 -7.21 1.77 -5.12
N GLY A 355 -6.04 1.51 -4.57
CA GLY A 355 -4.76 1.83 -5.21
C GLY A 355 -3.64 0.93 -4.70
N ILE A 356 -2.40 1.31 -4.99
CA ILE A 356 -1.17 0.61 -4.67
C ILE A 356 -0.39 1.41 -3.64
N GLY A 357 -0.02 0.77 -2.55
CA GLY A 357 0.91 1.25 -1.54
C GLY A 357 1.82 0.09 -1.14
N SER A 358 2.79 -0.22 -1.99
CA SER A 358 3.55 -1.48 -1.97
C SER A 358 4.27 -1.75 -0.66
N ASP A 359 4.75 -0.70 -0.01
CA ASP A 359 5.63 -0.78 1.15
C ASP A 359 7.01 -1.41 0.78
N TYR A 360 7.45 -1.18 -0.47
CA TYR A 360 8.79 -1.57 -0.91
C TYR A 360 9.86 -0.92 -0.03
N ASP A 361 10.91 -1.69 0.28
CA ASP A 361 11.96 -1.36 1.24
C ASP A 361 11.49 -1.26 2.72
N GLY A 362 10.17 -1.36 3.03
CA GLY A 362 9.60 -1.31 4.38
C GLY A 362 9.27 -2.68 4.98
N VAL A 363 8.86 -3.66 4.16
CA VAL A 363 8.43 -4.99 4.64
C VAL A 363 9.55 -6.04 4.66
N GLY A 364 10.78 -5.65 4.39
CA GLY A 364 11.93 -6.55 4.33
C GLY A 364 11.74 -7.62 3.24
N LYS A 365 12.29 -8.81 3.47
CA LYS A 365 12.24 -9.89 2.47
C LYS A 365 10.96 -10.74 2.58
N THR A 366 9.79 -10.07 2.60
CA THR A 366 8.48 -10.73 2.75
C THR A 366 7.51 -10.40 1.62
N LEU A 367 7.98 -9.75 0.56
CA LEU A 367 7.18 -9.43 -0.62
C LEU A 367 6.66 -10.68 -1.34
N PRO A 368 5.54 -10.61 -2.06
CA PRO A 368 5.02 -11.72 -2.85
C PRO A 368 6.03 -12.16 -3.92
N VAL A 369 6.02 -13.45 -4.26
CA VAL A 369 6.99 -14.01 -5.22
C VAL A 369 6.95 -13.34 -6.60
N ASP A 370 5.78 -12.78 -6.98
CA ASP A 370 5.55 -12.15 -8.28
C ASP A 370 5.62 -10.61 -8.23
N LEU A 371 5.85 -10.01 -7.04
CA LEU A 371 5.88 -8.55 -6.79
C LEU A 371 7.08 -8.17 -5.91
N LYS A 372 8.22 -8.78 -6.13
CA LYS A 372 9.40 -8.68 -5.26
C LYS A 372 10.19 -7.38 -5.40
N ASP A 373 9.92 -6.57 -6.39
CA ASP A 373 10.51 -5.25 -6.62
C ASP A 373 9.65 -4.39 -7.56
N VAL A 374 10.06 -3.16 -7.80
CA VAL A 374 9.33 -2.15 -8.55
C VAL A 374 9.35 -2.31 -10.08
N SER A 375 10.01 -3.37 -10.61
CA SER A 375 10.11 -3.60 -12.07
C SER A 375 8.87 -4.24 -12.70
#